data_6bbc63a5d7067b80467a2d18b94eee1f
#
_entry.id   6bbc63a5d7067b80467a2d18b94eee1f
#
_cell.length_a   1.000
_cell.length_b   1.000
_cell.length_c   1.000
_cell.angle_alpha   90.00
_cell.angle_beta   90.00
_cell.angle_gamma   90.00
#
_symmetry.space_group_name_H-M   'P 1'
#
loop_
_entity.id
_entity.type
_entity.pdbx_description
1 polymer ?
#
loop_
_entity_poly.entity_id
_entity_poly.type
_entity_poly.pdbx_seq_one_letter_code
_entity_poly.pdbx_strand_id
1 'polypeptide(L)'
;MTLALVCSMALTGCIKETFPTDRATSGQVSDSPTAVEAIVNAIPVNMTYPYSVYGRTNNYGFDFGYPGMMCATDAATGDVICSSGDEGSGYDWFTYWQSGILIGPTQTVCRFPWNCYYTFIKSSNDVVGLLAGVELSDAQKSYLGFAKAYRAQLYLDLARLYDPLDNKYTDVSGGKGLTVPIVDENTTEDMARNNPRVTREAMFEFILRDLDDAEALLANYTSSSKTNPSLAVVYGIKARAYLWLGGFDSSKYADAATYARKAIDASKCTIMTETEWLNPKTGFNKANNSWMWYLPQSTEGIANLVNFAAWRSSEATWGYGGKYVFEGVTSNFYNEISDTDWRKRAFVGPDAKYADYSDITNLTAAQF
;
A
#
# COMPACT_ATOMS: atom_id res chain seq x y z
N MET A 1 -40.33 59.52 -44.76
CA MET A 1 -40.61 58.12 -44.38
C MET A 1 -39.40 57.29 -44.74
N THR A 2 -38.52 57.08 -43.80
CA THR A 2 -37.27 56.37 -43.99
C THR A 2 -37.38 55.00 -43.29
N LEU A 3 -37.36 53.94 -44.05
CA LEU A 3 -37.48 52.54 -43.61
C LEU A 3 -36.13 52.08 -43.08
N ALA A 4 -35.97 51.88 -41.79
CA ALA A 4 -34.79 51.34 -41.21
C ALA A 4 -34.88 49.80 -41.26
N LEU A 5 -34.01 49.17 -42.06
CA LEU A 5 -33.84 47.74 -42.17
C LEU A 5 -32.89 47.28 -41.03
N VAL A 6 -33.47 46.64 -40.00
CA VAL A 6 -32.66 46.03 -38.94
C VAL A 6 -32.15 44.68 -39.42
N CYS A 7 -30.88 44.62 -39.74
CA CYS A 7 -30.17 43.39 -40.07
C CYS A 7 -29.75 42.70 -38.75
N SER A 8 -30.53 41.71 -38.28
CA SER A 8 -30.15 40.85 -37.17
C SER A 8 -29.09 39.83 -37.66
N MET A 9 -27.82 40.14 -37.47
CA MET A 9 -26.75 39.17 -37.59
C MET A 9 -26.85 38.19 -36.44
N ALA A 10 -27.29 36.97 -36.72
CA ALA A 10 -27.13 35.85 -35.85
C ALA A 10 -25.65 35.52 -35.74
N LEU A 11 -25.00 35.94 -34.68
CA LEU A 11 -23.63 35.49 -34.35
C LEU A 11 -23.73 34.06 -33.82
N THR A 12 -23.73 33.08 -34.72
CA THR A 12 -23.40 31.70 -34.35
C THR A 12 -21.89 31.64 -34.19
N GLY A 13 -21.43 32.13 -33.03
CA GLY A 13 -20.07 31.87 -32.59
C GLY A 13 -19.96 30.38 -32.26
N CYS A 14 -19.39 29.59 -33.18
CA CYS A 14 -18.82 28.30 -32.75
C CYS A 14 -17.70 28.62 -31.79
N ILE A 15 -17.99 28.57 -30.49
CA ILE A 15 -16.95 28.50 -29.47
C ILE A 15 -16.28 27.15 -29.70
N LYS A 16 -15.19 27.15 -30.45
CA LYS A 16 -14.28 26.01 -30.45
C LYS A 16 -13.74 25.93 -29.01
N GLU A 17 -14.11 24.88 -28.34
CA GLU A 17 -13.53 24.54 -27.05
C GLU A 17 -12.00 24.45 -27.24
N THR A 18 -11.28 25.46 -26.75
CA THR A 18 -9.82 25.45 -26.78
C THR A 18 -9.35 24.76 -25.52
N PHE A 19 -8.98 23.51 -25.67
CA PHE A 19 -8.36 22.78 -24.57
C PHE A 19 -7.01 23.41 -24.19
N PRO A 20 -6.68 23.46 -22.87
CA PRO A 20 -5.35 23.87 -22.44
C PRO A 20 -4.28 23.06 -23.17
N THR A 21 -3.27 23.72 -23.71
CA THR A 21 -2.16 23.05 -24.44
C THR A 21 -1.12 22.46 -23.49
N ASP A 22 -1.18 22.81 -22.22
CA ASP A 22 -0.27 22.39 -21.15
C ASP A 22 -0.81 21.21 -20.29
N ARG A 23 -2.08 20.82 -20.49
CA ARG A 23 -2.73 19.72 -19.78
C ARG A 23 -3.64 18.94 -20.72
N ALA A 24 -3.55 17.61 -20.66
CA ALA A 24 -4.50 16.75 -21.37
C ALA A 24 -5.85 16.72 -20.64
N THR A 25 -6.95 16.72 -21.39
CA THR A 25 -8.30 16.50 -20.83
C THR A 25 -8.50 15.03 -20.52
N SER A 26 -9.47 14.71 -19.66
CA SER A 26 -9.81 13.31 -19.33
C SER A 26 -10.15 12.50 -20.59
N GLY A 27 -10.86 13.09 -21.57
CA GLY A 27 -11.16 12.43 -22.83
C GLY A 27 -9.91 12.15 -23.68
N GLN A 28 -8.98 13.11 -23.77
CA GLN A 28 -7.70 12.88 -24.46
C GLN A 28 -6.85 11.80 -23.82
N VAL A 29 -6.92 11.68 -22.49
CA VAL A 29 -6.21 10.63 -21.74
C VAL A 29 -6.87 9.28 -21.97
N SER A 30 -8.21 9.19 -21.83
CA SER A 30 -8.95 7.92 -22.03
C SER A 30 -8.80 7.35 -23.44
N ASP A 31 -8.69 8.23 -24.43
CA ASP A 31 -8.49 7.85 -25.84
C ASP A 31 -7.05 7.44 -26.18
N SER A 32 -6.10 7.66 -25.25
CA SER A 32 -4.69 7.30 -25.43
C SER A 32 -4.32 6.08 -24.59
N PRO A 33 -4.16 4.88 -25.18
CA PRO A 33 -3.78 3.67 -24.43
C PRO A 33 -2.51 3.84 -23.61
N THR A 34 -1.50 4.53 -24.14
CA THR A 34 -0.24 4.79 -23.44
C THR A 34 -0.42 5.72 -22.24
N ALA A 35 -1.30 6.72 -22.34
CA ALA A 35 -1.57 7.62 -21.22
C ALA A 35 -2.33 6.89 -20.11
N VAL A 36 -3.30 6.06 -20.44
CA VAL A 36 -4.02 5.21 -19.47
C VAL A 36 -3.05 4.27 -18.77
N GLU A 37 -2.19 3.58 -19.51
CA GLU A 37 -1.17 2.69 -18.96
C GLU A 37 -0.23 3.43 -17.99
N ALA A 38 0.21 4.64 -18.33
CA ALA A 38 1.07 5.44 -17.48
C ALA A 38 0.38 5.81 -16.15
N ILE A 39 -0.92 6.17 -16.17
CA ILE A 39 -1.67 6.48 -14.94
C ILE A 39 -1.86 5.23 -14.07
N VAL A 40 -2.13 4.08 -14.68
CA VAL A 40 -2.24 2.81 -13.96
C VAL A 40 -0.92 2.43 -13.29
N ASN A 41 0.18 2.54 -14.03
CA ASN A 41 1.52 2.25 -13.50
C ASN A 41 1.96 3.26 -12.42
N ALA A 42 1.36 4.45 -12.38
CA ALA A 42 1.60 5.41 -11.32
C ALA A 42 1.03 4.97 -9.96
N ILE A 43 0.02 4.09 -9.91
CA ILE A 43 -0.53 3.60 -8.65
C ILE A 43 0.56 2.98 -7.76
N PRO A 44 1.25 1.90 -8.15
CA PRO A 44 2.30 1.31 -7.33
C PRO A 44 3.52 2.23 -7.15
N VAL A 45 3.83 3.08 -8.12
CA VAL A 45 4.94 4.05 -7.99
C VAL A 45 4.64 5.07 -6.91
N ASN A 46 3.44 5.65 -6.88
CA ASN A 46 3.04 6.59 -5.83
C ASN A 46 3.05 5.94 -4.43
N MET A 47 2.75 4.65 -4.35
CA MET A 47 2.78 3.90 -3.10
C MET A 47 4.19 3.68 -2.54
N THR A 48 5.22 3.78 -3.36
CA THR A 48 6.61 3.53 -2.96
C THR A 48 7.52 4.75 -3.07
N TYR A 49 6.99 5.87 -3.58
CA TYR A 49 7.78 7.08 -3.76
C TYR A 49 7.96 7.83 -2.44
N PRO A 50 9.19 8.21 -2.06
CA PRO A 50 9.44 8.99 -0.85
C PRO A 50 8.72 10.34 -0.91
N TYR A 51 8.18 10.75 0.24
CA TYR A 51 7.47 12.03 0.41
C TYR A 51 6.19 12.17 -0.43
N SER A 52 5.59 11.06 -0.83
CA SER A 52 4.35 11.07 -1.63
C SER A 52 3.13 11.61 -0.88
N VAL A 53 3.14 11.55 0.44
CA VAL A 53 2.01 11.94 1.31
C VAL A 53 2.10 13.38 1.77
N TYR A 54 3.26 13.79 2.27
CA TYR A 54 3.44 15.13 2.86
C TYR A 54 4.33 16.07 2.03
N GLY A 55 4.97 15.57 1.00
CA GLY A 55 5.91 16.34 0.21
C GLY A 55 7.25 16.57 0.93
N ARG A 56 8.28 16.90 0.15
CA ARG A 56 9.66 17.08 0.65
C ARG A 56 9.83 18.26 1.61
N THR A 57 8.98 19.25 1.52
CA THR A 57 9.08 20.47 2.34
C THR A 57 8.79 20.23 3.82
N ASN A 58 8.05 19.17 4.13
CA ASN A 58 7.68 18.83 5.51
C ASN A 58 8.70 17.93 6.22
N ASN A 59 9.68 17.40 5.49
CA ASN A 59 10.81 16.63 6.00
C ASN A 59 10.46 15.50 7.01
N TYR A 60 9.34 14.80 6.76
CA TYR A 60 8.99 13.62 7.54
C TYR A 60 9.75 12.40 6.99
N GLY A 61 10.82 12.01 7.69
CA GLY A 61 11.71 10.92 7.27
C GLY A 61 11.05 9.54 7.18
N PHE A 62 9.87 9.35 7.78
CA PHE A 62 9.08 8.12 7.69
C PHE A 62 8.17 8.05 6.45
N ASP A 63 8.05 9.16 5.68
CA ASP A 63 7.17 9.21 4.50
C ASP A 63 7.80 8.50 3.29
N PHE A 64 7.84 7.18 3.35
CA PHE A 64 8.21 6.27 2.26
C PHE A 64 6.99 5.68 1.57
N GLY A 65 5.81 6.26 1.76
CA GLY A 65 4.57 5.67 1.29
C GLY A 65 4.22 4.36 2.02
N TYR A 66 3.78 3.36 1.27
CA TYR A 66 3.35 2.07 1.82
C TYR A 66 4.44 1.32 2.62
N PRO A 67 5.71 1.28 2.18
CA PRO A 67 6.80 0.75 3.02
C PRO A 67 6.94 1.44 4.37
N GLY A 68 6.73 2.76 4.44
CA GLY A 68 6.72 3.49 5.71
C GLY A 68 5.59 3.06 6.63
N MET A 69 4.42 2.75 6.06
CA MET A 69 3.30 2.17 6.82
C MET A 69 3.63 0.78 7.37
N MET A 70 4.32 -0.06 6.60
CA MET A 70 4.74 -1.39 7.09
C MET A 70 5.69 -1.26 8.28
N CYS A 71 6.70 -0.38 8.21
CA CYS A 71 7.59 -0.11 9.34
C CYS A 71 6.82 0.38 10.58
N ALA A 72 5.88 1.32 10.39
CA ALA A 72 5.09 1.86 11.49
C ALA A 72 4.21 0.79 12.15
N THR A 73 3.57 -0.07 11.37
CA THR A 73 2.76 -1.17 11.91
C THR A 73 3.60 -2.23 12.60
N ASP A 74 4.77 -2.58 12.07
CA ASP A 74 5.71 -3.50 12.72
C ASP A 74 6.16 -2.95 14.09
N ALA A 75 6.54 -1.68 14.14
CA ALA A 75 6.94 -1.02 15.39
C ALA A 75 5.82 -1.02 16.45
N ALA A 76 4.55 -1.03 16.04
CA ALA A 76 3.40 -1.05 16.95
C ALA A 76 3.05 -2.46 17.49
N THR A 77 3.63 -3.53 16.96
CA THR A 77 3.29 -4.91 17.37
C THR A 77 3.86 -5.31 18.71
N GLY A 78 4.96 -4.71 19.14
CA GLY A 78 5.74 -5.17 20.28
C GLY A 78 6.73 -6.30 19.96
N ASP A 79 6.73 -6.81 18.74
CA ASP A 79 7.70 -7.82 18.27
C ASP A 79 8.99 -7.19 17.73
N VAL A 80 8.89 -5.93 17.31
CA VAL A 80 9.99 -5.12 16.78
C VAL A 80 10.33 -4.01 17.75
N ILE A 81 11.62 -3.78 17.96
CA ILE A 81 12.15 -2.66 18.73
C ILE A 81 12.77 -1.67 17.76
N CYS A 82 12.37 -0.40 17.89
CA CYS A 82 13.03 0.72 17.26
C CYS A 82 13.67 1.58 18.34
N SER A 83 14.96 1.79 18.28
CA SER A 83 15.66 2.69 19.20
C SER A 83 16.43 3.77 18.42
N SER A 84 16.44 5.00 18.92
CA SER A 84 17.32 6.03 18.37
C SER A 84 18.74 5.80 18.90
N GLY A 85 19.69 5.71 17.99
CA GLY A 85 21.11 5.54 18.35
C GLY A 85 21.81 6.82 18.79
N ASP A 86 21.22 7.99 18.50
CA ASP A 86 21.84 9.30 18.78
C ASP A 86 20.76 10.31 19.19
N GLU A 87 20.90 10.88 20.38
CA GLU A 87 19.98 11.86 20.91
C GLU A 87 19.96 13.11 20.04
N GLY A 88 18.80 13.43 19.47
CA GLY A 88 18.59 14.64 18.70
C GLY A 88 18.74 14.52 17.19
N SER A 89 18.90 13.31 16.64
CA SER A 89 18.97 13.10 15.19
C SER A 89 17.68 13.45 14.45
N GLY A 90 16.53 13.51 15.13
CA GLY A 90 15.21 13.77 14.54
C GLY A 90 14.66 12.62 13.69
N TYR A 91 15.30 11.46 13.72
CA TYR A 91 14.92 10.28 12.93
C TYR A 91 14.28 9.17 13.77
N ASP A 92 13.91 9.46 14.98
CA ASP A 92 13.30 8.55 15.95
C ASP A 92 11.77 8.38 15.78
N TRP A 93 11.23 8.76 14.63
CA TRP A 93 9.79 8.76 14.38
C TRP A 93 9.12 7.40 14.64
N PHE A 94 9.79 6.30 14.35
CA PHE A 94 9.23 4.96 14.57
C PHE A 94 9.14 4.59 16.05
N THR A 95 9.93 5.21 16.92
CA THR A 95 9.84 5.00 18.38
C THR A 95 8.52 5.54 18.95
N TYR A 96 7.92 6.54 18.32
CA TYR A 96 6.61 7.06 18.72
C TYR A 96 5.48 6.05 18.46
N TRP A 97 5.55 5.26 17.39
CA TRP A 97 4.58 4.18 17.17
C TRP A 97 4.75 3.04 18.17
N GLN A 98 5.97 2.74 18.56
CA GLN A 98 6.27 1.71 19.54
C GLN A 98 5.76 2.06 20.94
N SER A 99 5.91 3.30 21.34
CA SER A 99 5.57 3.74 22.69
C SER A 99 4.07 4.05 22.90
N GLY A 100 3.32 4.23 21.81
CA GLY A 100 1.91 4.63 21.89
C GLY A 100 1.66 6.01 22.52
N ILE A 101 2.71 6.81 22.74
CA ILE A 101 2.64 8.07 23.49
C ILE A 101 1.87 9.15 22.73
N LEU A 102 1.88 9.10 21.40
CA LEU A 102 1.30 10.13 20.55
C LEU A 102 0.08 9.61 19.77
N ILE A 103 -0.76 8.80 20.40
CA ILE A 103 -2.01 8.33 19.82
C ILE A 103 -3.11 9.36 20.08
N GLY A 104 -3.61 9.97 19.02
CA GLY A 104 -4.68 10.96 19.07
C GLY A 104 -5.03 11.52 17.71
N PRO A 105 -6.22 12.13 17.52
CA PRO A 105 -6.74 12.52 16.23
C PRO A 105 -5.91 13.59 15.50
N THR A 106 -5.13 14.37 16.23
CA THR A 106 -4.26 15.42 15.68
C THR A 106 -2.81 14.99 15.54
N GLN A 107 -2.47 13.81 16.06
CA GLN A 107 -1.09 13.33 16.10
C GLN A 107 -0.68 12.66 14.80
N THR A 108 0.60 12.78 14.46
CA THR A 108 1.17 12.24 13.22
C THR A 108 0.99 10.73 13.11
N VAL A 109 1.14 10.00 14.22
CA VAL A 109 0.94 8.54 14.28
C VAL A 109 -0.44 8.12 13.75
N CYS A 110 -1.49 8.87 14.08
CA CYS A 110 -2.85 8.57 13.60
C CYS A 110 -3.15 9.20 12.24
N ARG A 111 -2.55 10.36 11.93
CA ARG A 111 -2.82 11.09 10.69
C ARG A 111 -2.06 10.54 9.49
N PHE A 112 -0.85 10.00 9.70
CA PHE A 112 -0.06 9.49 8.58
C PHE A 112 -0.74 8.31 7.88
N PRO A 113 -1.20 7.25 8.57
CA PRO A 113 -1.95 6.19 7.93
C PRO A 113 -3.15 6.71 7.14
N TRP A 114 -3.94 7.58 7.75
CA TRP A 114 -5.10 8.17 7.10
C TRP A 114 -4.74 8.86 5.78
N ASN A 115 -3.80 9.80 5.84
CA ASN A 115 -3.39 10.57 4.66
C ASN A 115 -2.72 9.67 3.61
N CYS A 116 -1.90 8.72 4.03
CA CYS A 116 -1.20 7.77 3.19
C CYS A 116 -2.18 6.95 2.35
N TYR A 117 -3.13 6.28 3.00
CA TYR A 117 -4.08 5.43 2.30
C TYR A 117 -5.03 6.22 1.40
N TYR A 118 -5.55 7.36 1.84
CA TYR A 118 -6.43 8.17 0.98
C TYR A 118 -5.69 8.78 -0.21
N THR A 119 -4.41 9.11 -0.09
CA THR A 119 -3.58 9.50 -1.23
C THR A 119 -3.48 8.38 -2.27
N PHE A 120 -3.30 7.14 -1.83
CA PHE A 120 -3.21 6.00 -2.76
C PHE A 120 -4.57 5.60 -3.31
N ILE A 121 -5.64 5.65 -2.50
CA ILE A 121 -7.01 5.43 -2.94
C ILE A 121 -7.38 6.42 -4.04
N LYS A 122 -6.96 7.69 -3.91
CA LYS A 122 -7.17 8.67 -4.96
C LYS A 122 -6.58 8.24 -6.29
N SER A 123 -5.35 7.74 -6.33
CA SER A 123 -4.72 7.24 -7.56
C SER A 123 -5.52 6.11 -8.20
N SER A 124 -6.12 5.23 -7.40
CA SER A 124 -7.01 4.17 -7.91
C SER A 124 -8.34 4.74 -8.43
N ASN A 125 -8.94 5.70 -7.71
CA ASN A 125 -10.17 6.37 -8.12
C ASN A 125 -10.01 7.11 -9.45
N ASP A 126 -8.85 7.74 -9.67
CA ASP A 126 -8.56 8.45 -10.92
C ASP A 126 -8.60 7.48 -12.14
N VAL A 127 -8.08 6.25 -11.98
CA VAL A 127 -8.16 5.22 -13.04
C VAL A 127 -9.60 4.72 -13.21
N VAL A 128 -10.30 4.43 -12.10
CA VAL A 128 -11.68 3.92 -12.16
C VAL A 128 -12.59 4.96 -12.83
N GLY A 129 -12.48 6.23 -12.45
CA GLY A 129 -13.27 7.32 -13.03
C GLY A 129 -12.92 7.57 -14.52
N LEU A 130 -11.65 7.44 -14.90
CA LEU A 130 -11.21 7.60 -16.29
C LEU A 130 -11.80 6.52 -17.22
N LEU A 131 -11.95 5.30 -16.73
CA LEU A 131 -12.43 4.16 -17.49
C LEU A 131 -13.93 3.87 -17.28
N ALA A 132 -14.62 4.68 -16.47
CA ALA A 132 -16.05 4.53 -16.24
C ALA A 132 -16.87 4.92 -17.49
N GLY A 133 -17.83 4.07 -17.86
CA GLY A 133 -18.80 4.39 -18.92
C GLY A 133 -18.27 4.39 -20.35
N VAL A 134 -17.01 3.95 -20.56
CA VAL A 134 -16.43 3.80 -21.90
C VAL A 134 -16.39 2.31 -22.31
N GLU A 135 -16.41 2.06 -23.63
CA GLU A 135 -16.18 0.71 -24.16
C GLU A 135 -14.71 0.36 -23.99
N LEU A 136 -14.43 -0.72 -23.23
CA LEU A 136 -13.09 -1.08 -22.80
C LEU A 136 -12.45 -2.10 -23.75
N SER A 137 -11.25 -1.81 -24.22
CA SER A 137 -10.35 -2.82 -24.78
C SER A 137 -9.91 -3.83 -23.70
N ASP A 138 -9.36 -4.98 -24.09
CA ASP A 138 -8.90 -5.99 -23.13
C ASP A 138 -7.75 -5.46 -22.21
N ALA A 139 -6.89 -4.60 -22.73
CA ALA A 139 -5.89 -3.92 -21.91
C ALA A 139 -6.55 -3.00 -20.85
N GLN A 140 -7.53 -2.19 -21.24
CA GLN A 140 -8.24 -1.29 -20.34
C GLN A 140 -9.09 -2.05 -19.31
N LYS A 141 -9.66 -3.21 -19.66
CA LYS A 141 -10.30 -4.11 -18.69
C LYS A 141 -9.29 -4.53 -17.60
N SER A 142 -8.08 -4.93 -18.03
CA SER A 142 -7.03 -5.29 -17.06
C SER A 142 -6.64 -4.10 -16.18
N TYR A 143 -6.49 -2.92 -16.74
CA TYR A 143 -6.17 -1.69 -16.01
C TYR A 143 -7.23 -1.33 -14.97
N LEU A 144 -8.50 -1.42 -15.35
CA LEU A 144 -9.62 -1.22 -14.42
C LEU A 144 -9.61 -2.27 -13.30
N GLY A 145 -9.34 -3.53 -13.65
CA GLY A 145 -9.20 -4.63 -12.69
C GLY A 145 -8.06 -4.39 -11.68
N PHE A 146 -6.93 -3.87 -12.13
CA PHE A 146 -5.82 -3.51 -11.25
C PHE A 146 -6.21 -2.39 -10.29
N ALA A 147 -6.79 -1.30 -10.78
CA ALA A 147 -7.18 -0.16 -9.97
C ALA A 147 -8.18 -0.56 -8.88
N LYS A 148 -9.18 -1.40 -9.22
CA LYS A 148 -10.15 -1.92 -8.26
C LYS A 148 -9.51 -2.86 -7.23
N ALA A 149 -8.59 -3.72 -7.63
CA ALA A 149 -7.86 -4.60 -6.70
C ALA A 149 -6.97 -3.80 -5.73
N TYR A 150 -6.26 -2.77 -6.22
CA TYR A 150 -5.50 -1.84 -5.37
C TYR A 150 -6.42 -1.11 -4.39
N ARG A 151 -7.53 -0.55 -4.87
CA ARG A 151 -8.48 0.18 -4.03
C ARG A 151 -9.07 -0.70 -2.92
N ALA A 152 -9.46 -1.90 -3.26
CA ALA A 152 -9.97 -2.88 -2.30
C ALA A 152 -8.93 -3.23 -1.22
N GLN A 153 -7.68 -3.48 -1.60
CA GLN A 153 -6.58 -3.74 -0.66
C GLN A 153 -6.34 -2.55 0.27
N LEU A 154 -6.31 -1.33 -0.27
CA LEU A 154 -6.07 -0.12 0.49
C LEU A 154 -7.19 0.17 1.48
N TYR A 155 -8.46 -0.05 1.09
CA TYR A 155 -9.59 0.07 2.01
C TYR A 155 -9.61 -1.02 3.07
N LEU A 156 -9.22 -2.24 2.73
CA LEU A 156 -9.11 -3.32 3.70
C LEU A 156 -8.07 -2.99 4.79
N ASP A 157 -6.90 -2.51 4.39
CA ASP A 157 -5.86 -2.12 5.33
C ASP A 157 -6.31 -0.92 6.19
N LEU A 158 -6.89 0.09 5.56
CA LEU A 158 -7.40 1.28 6.26
C LEU A 158 -8.52 0.94 7.24
N ALA A 159 -9.47 0.09 6.83
CA ALA A 159 -10.54 -0.36 7.71
C ALA A 159 -10.00 -1.10 8.94
N ARG A 160 -9.03 -1.98 8.76
CA ARG A 160 -8.40 -2.73 9.86
C ARG A 160 -7.66 -1.82 10.85
N LEU A 161 -7.08 -0.71 10.37
CA LEU A 161 -6.40 0.25 11.23
C LEU A 161 -7.36 1.12 12.05
N TYR A 162 -8.56 1.42 11.51
CA TYR A 162 -9.48 2.38 12.11
C TYR A 162 -10.79 1.76 12.62
N ASP A 163 -11.00 0.45 12.47
CA ASP A 163 -12.10 -0.27 13.13
C ASP A 163 -11.66 -0.62 14.56
N PRO A 164 -12.19 0.05 15.59
CA PRO A 164 -11.68 -0.11 16.95
C PRO A 164 -12.03 -1.50 17.49
N LEU A 165 -11.03 -2.17 18.06
CA LEU A 165 -11.23 -3.45 18.73
C LEU A 165 -11.92 -3.23 20.08
N ASP A 166 -13.00 -3.96 20.30
CA ASP A 166 -13.72 -3.99 21.59
C ASP A 166 -12.97 -4.88 22.59
N ASN A 167 -12.26 -4.27 23.51
CA ASN A 167 -11.51 -4.95 24.54
C ASN A 167 -11.46 -4.12 25.84
N LYS A 168 -10.94 -4.70 26.92
CA LYS A 168 -10.90 -4.05 28.25
C LYS A 168 -10.00 -2.80 28.33
N TYR A 169 -9.23 -2.49 27.30
CA TYR A 169 -8.28 -1.37 27.29
C TYR A 169 -8.75 -0.21 26.41
N THR A 170 -9.81 -0.40 25.63
CA THR A 170 -10.24 0.55 24.60
C THR A 170 -11.70 0.99 24.85
N ASP A 171 -11.93 2.29 25.00
CA ASP A 171 -13.29 2.84 24.93
C ASP A 171 -13.71 2.99 23.47
N VAL A 172 -14.58 2.09 23.03
CA VAL A 172 -15.08 2.05 21.64
C VAL A 172 -16.48 2.65 21.51
N SER A 173 -17.04 3.23 22.57
CA SER A 173 -18.44 3.69 22.64
C SER A 173 -18.84 4.63 21.48
N GLY A 174 -17.91 5.47 21.02
CA GLY A 174 -18.14 6.41 19.92
C GLY A 174 -17.84 5.88 18.50
N GLY A 175 -17.36 4.65 18.36
CA GLY A 175 -16.88 4.17 17.06
C GLY A 175 -17.04 2.68 16.81
N LYS A 176 -17.68 1.94 17.71
CA LYS A 176 -17.83 0.49 17.58
C LYS A 176 -18.52 0.09 16.28
N GLY A 177 -17.85 -0.76 15.51
CA GLY A 177 -18.36 -1.25 14.23
C GLY A 177 -18.30 -0.23 13.09
N LEU A 178 -17.66 0.92 13.31
CA LEU A 178 -17.43 1.91 12.28
C LEU A 178 -15.99 1.85 11.78
N THR A 179 -15.85 1.83 10.45
CA THR A 179 -14.54 1.84 9.77
C THR A 179 -14.14 3.29 9.40
N VAL A 180 -14.04 3.60 8.14
CA VAL A 180 -13.67 4.92 7.60
C VAL A 180 -14.70 5.37 6.56
N PRO A 181 -14.73 6.67 6.17
CA PRO A 181 -15.54 7.12 5.03
C PRO A 181 -15.14 6.44 3.73
N ILE A 182 -16.11 6.12 2.88
CA ILE A 182 -15.84 5.70 1.50
C ILE A 182 -15.72 6.95 0.62
N VAL A 183 -14.60 7.08 -0.07
CA VAL A 183 -14.32 8.09 -1.10
C VAL A 183 -14.02 7.34 -2.39
N ASP A 184 -14.90 7.44 -3.36
CA ASP A 184 -14.77 6.78 -4.66
C ASP A 184 -14.66 7.81 -5.79
N GLU A 185 -14.67 7.34 -7.04
CA GLU A 185 -14.58 8.17 -8.25
C GLU A 185 -15.74 9.14 -8.43
N ASN A 186 -16.86 8.93 -7.73
CA ASN A 186 -18.06 9.77 -7.79
C ASN A 186 -18.13 10.78 -6.64
N THR A 187 -17.24 10.69 -5.67
CA THR A 187 -17.26 11.53 -4.48
C THR A 187 -16.76 12.93 -4.81
N THR A 188 -17.67 13.91 -4.80
CA THR A 188 -17.33 15.31 -5.00
C THR A 188 -16.72 15.93 -3.75
N GLU A 189 -16.08 17.11 -3.88
CA GLU A 189 -15.53 17.85 -2.74
C GLU A 189 -16.59 18.17 -1.68
N ASP A 190 -17.80 18.55 -2.10
CA ASP A 190 -18.89 18.84 -1.18
C ASP A 190 -19.38 17.59 -0.44
N MET A 191 -19.47 16.45 -1.12
CA MET A 191 -19.79 15.17 -0.49
C MET A 191 -18.70 14.78 0.52
N ALA A 192 -17.43 14.98 0.19
CA ALA A 192 -16.31 14.63 1.05
C ALA A 192 -16.28 15.43 2.37
N ARG A 193 -16.81 16.67 2.38
CA ARG A 193 -16.87 17.53 3.59
C ARG A 193 -17.78 16.98 4.69
N ASN A 194 -18.81 16.21 4.32
CA ASN A 194 -19.79 15.62 5.23
C ASN A 194 -19.91 14.11 5.03
N ASN A 195 -18.79 13.43 4.77
CA ASN A 195 -18.74 12.02 4.52
C ASN A 195 -18.51 11.25 5.83
N PRO A 196 -19.53 10.64 6.43
CA PRO A 196 -19.38 9.93 7.69
C PRO A 196 -18.63 8.60 7.51
N ARG A 197 -18.11 8.09 8.61
CA ARG A 197 -17.59 6.71 8.68
C ARG A 197 -18.72 5.73 8.38
N VAL A 198 -18.40 4.66 7.66
CA VAL A 198 -19.37 3.61 7.33
C VAL A 198 -19.23 2.42 8.28
N THR A 199 -20.26 1.59 8.34
CA THR A 199 -20.21 0.35 9.12
C THR A 199 -19.22 -0.64 8.52
N ARG A 200 -18.81 -1.60 9.32
CA ARG A 200 -17.93 -2.68 8.89
C ARG A 200 -18.53 -3.48 7.74
N GLU A 201 -19.83 -3.75 7.80
CA GLU A 201 -20.56 -4.47 6.77
C GLU A 201 -20.59 -3.68 5.45
N ALA A 202 -20.91 -2.38 5.49
CA ALA A 202 -20.93 -1.53 4.30
C ALA A 202 -19.52 -1.40 3.67
N MET A 203 -18.47 -1.32 4.48
CA MET A 203 -17.09 -1.32 4.00
C MET A 203 -16.72 -2.66 3.35
N PHE A 204 -17.11 -3.77 3.97
CA PHE A 204 -16.86 -5.09 3.42
C PHE A 204 -17.57 -5.28 2.07
N GLU A 205 -18.82 -4.85 1.95
CA GLU A 205 -19.57 -4.89 0.69
C GLU A 205 -18.89 -4.04 -0.41
N PHE A 206 -18.39 -2.87 -0.05
CA PHE A 206 -17.64 -2.02 -0.99
C PHE A 206 -16.36 -2.72 -1.47
N ILE A 207 -15.58 -3.28 -0.56
CA ILE A 207 -14.36 -4.02 -0.85
C ILE A 207 -14.65 -5.22 -1.74
N LEU A 208 -15.68 -6.02 -1.42
CA LEU A 208 -16.06 -7.18 -2.21
C LEU A 208 -16.53 -6.81 -3.61
N ARG A 209 -17.33 -5.76 -3.75
CA ARG A 209 -17.77 -5.30 -5.08
C ARG A 209 -16.58 -4.97 -5.98
N ASP A 210 -15.57 -4.25 -5.47
CA ASP A 210 -14.36 -3.97 -6.23
C ASP A 210 -13.58 -5.25 -6.58
N LEU A 211 -13.54 -6.21 -5.66
CA LEU A 211 -12.86 -7.49 -5.89
C LEU A 211 -13.64 -8.42 -6.83
N ASP A 212 -14.97 -8.38 -6.83
CA ASP A 212 -15.81 -9.16 -7.75
C ASP A 212 -15.65 -8.61 -9.19
N ASP A 213 -15.65 -7.29 -9.32
CA ASP A 213 -15.37 -6.64 -10.61
C ASP A 213 -13.94 -6.96 -11.09
N ALA A 214 -12.95 -6.88 -10.21
CA ALA A 214 -11.57 -7.21 -10.55
C ALA A 214 -11.41 -8.69 -10.93
N GLU A 215 -12.10 -9.61 -10.26
CA GLU A 215 -12.12 -11.04 -10.60
C GLU A 215 -12.64 -11.25 -12.03
N ALA A 216 -13.75 -10.60 -12.39
CA ALA A 216 -14.32 -10.70 -13.74
C ALA A 216 -13.40 -10.07 -14.80
N LEU A 217 -12.85 -8.87 -14.51
CA LEU A 217 -11.99 -8.13 -15.44
C LEU A 217 -10.64 -8.81 -15.67
N LEU A 218 -10.11 -9.51 -14.68
CA LEU A 218 -8.81 -10.17 -14.74
C LEU A 218 -8.89 -11.68 -15.05
N ALA A 219 -10.08 -12.22 -15.32
CA ALA A 219 -10.29 -13.65 -15.56
C ALA A 219 -9.38 -14.24 -16.65
N ASN A 220 -9.12 -13.47 -17.71
CA ASN A 220 -8.26 -13.86 -18.83
C ASN A 220 -6.89 -13.14 -18.85
N TYR A 221 -6.60 -12.35 -17.81
CA TYR A 221 -5.33 -11.64 -17.73
C TYR A 221 -4.19 -12.58 -17.40
N THR A 222 -3.15 -12.53 -18.23
CA THR A 222 -1.90 -13.27 -18.02
C THR A 222 -0.72 -12.32 -18.11
N SER A 223 0.15 -12.34 -17.11
CA SER A 223 1.40 -11.58 -17.12
C SER A 223 2.51 -12.36 -16.46
N SER A 224 3.72 -12.19 -16.96
CA SER A 224 4.94 -12.61 -16.30
C SER A 224 5.38 -11.62 -15.21
N SER A 225 4.90 -10.38 -15.26
CA SER A 225 5.18 -9.36 -14.26
C SER A 225 4.30 -9.57 -13.02
N LYS A 226 4.91 -9.45 -11.84
CA LYS A 226 4.22 -9.52 -10.55
C LYS A 226 4.02 -8.14 -9.91
N THR A 227 4.19 -7.08 -10.67
CA THR A 227 3.99 -5.69 -10.19
C THR A 227 2.54 -5.25 -10.20
N ASN A 228 1.72 -5.89 -11.06
CA ASN A 228 0.29 -5.64 -11.12
C ASN A 228 -0.49 -6.82 -10.52
N PRO A 229 -1.65 -6.57 -9.90
CA PRO A 229 -2.48 -7.63 -9.35
C PRO A 229 -2.92 -8.62 -10.43
N SER A 230 -2.71 -9.90 -10.20
CA SER A 230 -3.27 -10.99 -11.02
C SER A 230 -4.58 -11.50 -10.40
N LEU A 231 -5.29 -12.39 -11.10
CA LEU A 231 -6.47 -13.07 -10.56
C LEU A 231 -6.17 -13.80 -9.25
N ALA A 232 -4.98 -14.41 -9.13
CA ALA A 232 -4.54 -15.05 -7.89
C ALA A 232 -4.40 -14.05 -6.73
N VAL A 233 -3.91 -12.85 -7.02
CA VAL A 233 -3.81 -11.76 -6.03
C VAL A 233 -5.19 -11.29 -5.59
N VAL A 234 -6.15 -11.15 -6.53
CA VAL A 234 -7.55 -10.81 -6.21
C VAL A 234 -8.15 -11.84 -5.26
N TYR A 235 -7.94 -13.13 -5.51
CA TYR A 235 -8.37 -14.19 -4.59
C TYR A 235 -7.70 -14.07 -3.21
N GLY A 236 -6.42 -13.74 -3.17
CA GLY A 236 -5.69 -13.52 -1.93
C GLY A 236 -6.26 -12.33 -1.12
N ILE A 237 -6.61 -11.25 -1.78
CA ILE A 237 -7.25 -10.09 -1.13
C ILE A 237 -8.64 -10.44 -0.64
N LYS A 238 -9.46 -11.18 -1.43
CA LYS A 238 -10.76 -11.70 -0.99
C LYS A 238 -10.62 -12.56 0.26
N ALA A 239 -9.67 -13.49 0.27
CA ALA A 239 -9.40 -14.33 1.44
C ALA A 239 -9.11 -13.48 2.69
N ARG A 240 -8.30 -12.43 2.56
CA ARG A 240 -7.99 -11.49 3.67
C ARG A 240 -9.21 -10.68 4.11
N ALA A 241 -10.05 -10.23 3.17
CA ALA A 241 -11.28 -9.51 3.49
C ALA A 241 -12.28 -10.38 4.26
N TYR A 242 -12.49 -11.62 3.82
CA TYR A 242 -13.33 -12.59 4.54
C TYR A 242 -12.73 -12.97 5.90
N LEU A 243 -11.40 -13.10 6.00
CA LEU A 243 -10.73 -13.36 7.28
C LEU A 243 -10.91 -12.21 8.26
N TRP A 244 -10.82 -10.96 7.80
CA TRP A 244 -11.08 -9.78 8.62
C TRP A 244 -12.51 -9.77 9.16
N LEU A 245 -13.51 -9.95 8.28
CA LEU A 245 -14.91 -9.99 8.71
C LEU A 245 -15.19 -11.21 9.60
N GLY A 246 -14.49 -12.33 9.36
CA GLY A 246 -14.57 -13.57 10.16
C GLY A 246 -14.24 -13.36 11.64
N GLY A 247 -13.41 -12.37 11.96
CA GLY A 247 -13.13 -11.96 13.33
C GLY A 247 -14.35 -11.41 14.08
N PHE A 248 -15.40 -11.01 13.36
CA PHE A 248 -16.65 -10.47 13.91
C PHE A 248 -17.85 -11.37 13.59
N ASP A 249 -17.79 -12.10 12.49
CA ASP A 249 -18.79 -13.12 12.04
C ASP A 249 -18.05 -14.38 11.60
N SER A 250 -17.96 -15.36 12.50
CA SER A 250 -17.21 -16.60 12.27
C SER A 250 -17.70 -17.42 11.07
N SER A 251 -18.91 -17.18 10.55
CA SER A 251 -19.41 -17.84 9.35
C SER A 251 -18.57 -17.54 8.11
N LYS A 252 -17.82 -16.43 8.09
CA LYS A 252 -16.97 -15.96 6.99
C LYS A 252 -15.63 -16.69 6.85
N TYR A 253 -15.20 -17.43 7.87
CA TYR A 253 -13.95 -18.18 7.79
C TYR A 253 -13.94 -19.27 6.72
N ALA A 254 -15.09 -19.88 6.41
CA ALA A 254 -15.19 -20.85 5.34
C ALA A 254 -14.91 -20.22 3.95
N ASP A 255 -15.43 -19.02 3.73
CA ASP A 255 -15.17 -18.26 2.50
C ASP A 255 -13.69 -17.84 2.42
N ALA A 256 -13.13 -17.38 3.55
CA ALA A 256 -11.71 -17.03 3.63
C ALA A 256 -10.81 -18.23 3.23
N ALA A 257 -11.08 -19.41 3.76
CA ALA A 257 -10.35 -20.64 3.41
C ALA A 257 -10.51 -21.01 1.93
N THR A 258 -11.71 -20.87 1.39
CA THR A 258 -12.02 -21.15 -0.02
C THR A 258 -11.23 -20.23 -0.94
N TYR A 259 -11.24 -18.91 -0.70
CA TYR A 259 -10.49 -17.96 -1.52
C TYR A 259 -8.99 -18.07 -1.33
N ALA A 260 -8.49 -18.40 -0.14
CA ALA A 260 -7.08 -18.71 0.08
C ALA A 260 -6.61 -19.90 -0.77
N ARG A 261 -7.43 -20.97 -0.85
CA ARG A 261 -7.13 -22.12 -1.72
C ARG A 261 -7.12 -21.72 -3.19
N LYS A 262 -8.14 -20.97 -3.66
CA LYS A 262 -8.15 -20.44 -5.03
C LYS A 262 -6.92 -19.61 -5.36
N ALA A 263 -6.45 -18.77 -4.41
CA ALA A 263 -5.27 -17.95 -4.59
C ALA A 263 -4.00 -18.81 -4.76
N ILE A 264 -3.82 -19.83 -3.92
CA ILE A 264 -2.69 -20.76 -3.99
C ILE A 264 -2.68 -21.47 -5.34
N ASP A 265 -3.81 -22.05 -5.73
CA ASP A 265 -3.92 -22.88 -6.94
C ASP A 265 -3.73 -22.03 -8.22
N ALA A 266 -4.24 -20.80 -8.24
CA ALA A 266 -4.11 -19.90 -9.37
C ALA A 266 -2.72 -19.24 -9.49
N SER A 267 -2.02 -19.02 -8.37
CA SER A 267 -0.74 -18.31 -8.35
C SER A 267 0.40 -19.06 -9.01
N LYS A 268 0.37 -20.38 -8.94
CA LYS A 268 1.48 -21.27 -9.33
C LYS A 268 2.80 -20.91 -8.63
N CYS A 269 2.73 -20.19 -7.51
CA CYS A 269 3.89 -19.85 -6.72
C CYS A 269 4.42 -21.07 -5.97
N THR A 270 5.72 -21.09 -5.71
CA THR A 270 6.41 -22.14 -4.95
C THR A 270 7.00 -21.54 -3.69
N ILE A 271 7.00 -22.31 -2.61
CA ILE A 271 7.65 -21.89 -1.36
C ILE A 271 9.16 -21.85 -1.58
N MET A 272 9.84 -20.84 -1.06
CA MET A 272 11.30 -20.77 -1.07
C MET A 272 11.91 -21.92 -0.28
N THR A 273 12.97 -22.47 -0.81
CA THR A 273 13.83 -23.42 -0.08
C THR A 273 14.68 -22.66 0.95
N GLU A 274 15.22 -23.39 1.92
CA GLU A 274 16.17 -22.85 2.89
C GLU A 274 17.35 -22.13 2.21
N THR A 275 17.93 -22.75 1.18
CA THR A 275 19.07 -22.18 0.42
C THR A 275 18.69 -20.85 -0.28
N GLU A 276 17.49 -20.76 -0.83
CA GLU A 276 17.01 -19.53 -1.47
C GLU A 276 16.76 -18.43 -0.45
N TRP A 277 16.10 -18.77 0.67
CA TRP A 277 15.79 -17.83 1.74
C TRP A 277 17.04 -17.23 2.38
N LEU A 278 18.00 -18.08 2.73
CA LEU A 278 19.25 -17.69 3.40
C LEU A 278 20.33 -17.18 2.44
N ASN A 279 20.00 -16.97 1.16
CA ASN A 279 20.96 -16.44 0.21
C ASN A 279 21.15 -14.94 0.41
N PRO A 280 22.33 -14.47 0.86
CA PRO A 280 22.55 -13.05 1.18
C PRO A 280 22.51 -12.14 -0.05
N LYS A 281 22.64 -12.70 -1.27
CA LYS A 281 22.65 -11.94 -2.52
C LYS A 281 21.29 -11.84 -3.18
N THR A 282 20.39 -12.78 -2.96
CA THR A 282 19.14 -12.87 -3.70
C THR A 282 17.91 -13.08 -2.82
N GLY A 283 18.03 -13.40 -1.56
CA GLY A 283 16.95 -13.71 -0.63
C GLY A 283 15.65 -12.93 -0.88
N PHE A 284 15.35 -11.93 -0.05
CA PHE A 284 14.18 -11.07 -0.24
C PHE A 284 14.43 -9.79 -1.05
N ASN A 285 15.65 -9.53 -1.49
CA ASN A 285 15.99 -8.33 -2.25
C ASN A 285 15.73 -8.45 -3.76
N LYS A 286 15.25 -9.60 -4.22
CA LYS A 286 14.98 -9.88 -5.62
C LYS A 286 13.68 -10.66 -5.77
N ALA A 287 12.86 -10.26 -6.73
CA ALA A 287 11.63 -10.98 -7.06
C ALA A 287 11.92 -12.44 -7.38
N ASN A 288 11.14 -13.36 -6.79
CA ASN A 288 11.31 -14.80 -6.92
C ASN A 288 9.96 -15.53 -7.08
N ASN A 289 10.00 -16.84 -7.19
CA ASN A 289 8.80 -17.64 -7.45
C ASN A 289 7.84 -17.76 -6.26
N SER A 290 8.25 -17.38 -5.04
CA SER A 290 7.35 -17.39 -3.87
C SER A 290 6.46 -16.16 -3.78
N TRP A 291 6.79 -15.09 -4.50
CA TRP A 291 6.04 -13.84 -4.47
C TRP A 291 4.89 -13.89 -5.47
N MET A 292 3.69 -13.62 -4.99
CA MET A 292 2.51 -13.48 -5.84
C MET A 292 2.43 -12.08 -6.45
N TRP A 293 2.84 -11.07 -5.70
CA TRP A 293 2.75 -9.67 -6.03
C TRP A 293 3.75 -8.87 -5.20
N TYR A 294 4.28 -7.78 -5.74
CA TYR A 294 5.15 -6.86 -5.03
C TYR A 294 5.03 -5.43 -5.58
N LEU A 295 5.34 -4.46 -4.74
CA LEU A 295 5.47 -3.07 -5.14
C LEU A 295 6.90 -2.80 -5.62
N PRO A 296 7.09 -2.34 -6.86
CA PRO A 296 8.41 -2.02 -7.37
C PRO A 296 8.99 -0.79 -6.66
N GLN A 297 10.25 -0.87 -6.29
CA GLN A 297 11.02 0.29 -5.83
C GLN A 297 11.73 0.90 -7.04
N SER A 298 11.55 2.22 -7.27
CA SER A 298 12.31 2.90 -8.31
C SER A 298 13.74 3.16 -7.88
N THR A 299 14.68 3.18 -8.84
CA THR A 299 16.07 3.56 -8.57
C THR A 299 16.15 4.95 -7.92
N GLU A 300 15.31 5.89 -8.35
CA GLU A 300 15.22 7.23 -7.79
C GLU A 300 14.73 7.22 -6.34
N GLY A 301 13.78 6.34 -6.02
CA GLY A 301 13.24 6.16 -4.67
C GLY A 301 14.25 5.62 -3.68
N ILE A 302 15.24 4.83 -4.14
CA ILE A 302 16.28 4.21 -3.29
C ILE A 302 17.65 4.87 -3.39
N ALA A 303 17.86 5.79 -4.33
CA ALA A 303 19.15 6.49 -4.52
C ALA A 303 19.42 7.55 -3.44
N ASN A 304 18.45 7.91 -2.63
CA ASN A 304 18.58 8.88 -1.55
C ASN A 304 18.89 8.18 -0.22
N LEU A 305 19.63 8.83 0.67
CA LEU A 305 19.88 8.33 2.04
C LEU A 305 18.57 8.13 2.83
N VAL A 306 17.56 8.94 2.57
CA VAL A 306 16.22 8.79 3.15
C VAL A 306 15.39 7.87 2.24
N ASN A 307 15.52 6.58 2.44
CA ASN A 307 14.75 5.58 1.73
C ASN A 307 14.46 4.39 2.63
N PHE A 308 13.49 3.58 2.23
CA PHE A 308 13.05 2.41 3.00
C PHE A 308 14.19 1.43 3.32
N ALA A 309 15.04 1.11 2.35
CA ALA A 309 16.14 0.17 2.56
C ALA A 309 17.16 0.70 3.57
N ALA A 310 17.48 2.00 3.53
CA ALA A 310 18.37 2.62 4.48
C ALA A 310 17.82 2.64 5.92
N TRP A 311 16.50 2.70 6.09
CA TRP A 311 15.86 2.62 7.41
C TRP A 311 15.83 1.21 7.97
N ARG A 312 15.68 0.20 7.12
CA ARG A 312 15.59 -1.22 7.52
C ARG A 312 16.95 -1.92 7.59
N SER A 313 18.00 -1.30 7.07
CA SER A 313 19.34 -1.92 7.01
C SER A 313 20.16 -1.56 8.23
N SER A 314 20.11 -2.39 9.26
CA SER A 314 20.94 -2.25 10.45
C SER A 314 22.43 -2.51 10.18
N GLU A 315 22.75 -3.22 9.10
CA GLU A 315 24.13 -3.55 8.69
C GLU A 315 24.80 -2.45 7.87
N ALA A 316 24.04 -1.51 7.32
CA ALA A 316 24.62 -0.45 6.50
C ALA A 316 25.48 0.50 7.32
N THR A 317 26.77 0.62 6.98
CA THR A 317 27.70 1.52 7.64
C THR A 317 27.30 2.99 7.52
N TRP A 318 26.50 3.33 6.53
CA TRP A 318 26.00 4.68 6.22
C TRP A 318 24.50 4.68 5.92
N GLY A 319 23.71 4.11 6.76
CA GLY A 319 22.26 4.15 6.65
C GLY A 319 21.65 4.70 7.94
N TYR A 320 20.42 5.17 7.87
CA TYR A 320 19.68 5.58 9.07
C TYR A 320 19.51 4.42 10.03
N GLY A 321 19.18 3.22 9.53
CA GLY A 321 19.02 2.00 10.31
C GLY A 321 20.29 1.57 11.04
N GLY A 322 21.48 1.83 10.48
CA GLY A 322 22.76 1.48 11.10
C GLY A 322 23.33 2.53 12.04
N LYS A 323 22.87 3.80 11.95
CA LYS A 323 23.46 4.90 12.73
C LYS A 323 22.51 5.59 13.70
N TYR A 324 21.26 5.76 13.31
CA TYR A 324 20.34 6.65 14.04
C TYR A 324 19.11 5.94 14.57
N VAL A 325 18.64 4.92 13.87
CA VAL A 325 17.44 4.16 14.26
C VAL A 325 17.72 2.68 14.13
N PHE A 326 18.03 2.04 15.23
CA PHE A 326 18.22 0.59 15.22
C PHE A 326 16.87 -0.10 15.29
N GLU A 327 16.63 -0.98 14.34
CA GLU A 327 15.46 -1.82 14.29
C GLU A 327 15.87 -3.28 14.50
N GLY A 328 15.24 -3.93 15.42
CA GLY A 328 15.51 -5.34 15.74
C GLY A 328 14.27 -6.02 16.25
N VAL A 329 14.28 -7.35 16.21
CA VAL A 329 13.23 -8.14 16.86
C VAL A 329 13.47 -8.25 18.36
N THR A 330 12.39 -8.33 19.15
CA THR A 330 12.51 -8.53 20.58
C THR A 330 13.11 -9.90 20.91
N SER A 331 13.80 -10.00 22.04
CA SER A 331 14.31 -11.29 22.51
C SER A 331 13.19 -12.33 22.68
N ASN A 332 12.00 -11.90 23.10
CA ASN A 332 10.85 -12.79 23.24
C ASN A 332 10.47 -13.39 21.89
N PHE A 333 10.29 -12.55 20.86
CA PHE A 333 9.99 -13.01 19.51
C PHE A 333 11.06 -13.98 18.98
N TYR A 334 12.35 -13.61 19.12
CA TYR A 334 13.45 -14.46 18.68
C TYR A 334 13.48 -15.82 19.37
N ASN A 335 13.23 -15.86 20.69
CA ASN A 335 13.25 -17.08 21.51
C ASN A 335 12.05 -17.99 21.24
N GLU A 336 10.91 -17.45 20.77
CA GLU A 336 9.75 -18.24 20.37
C GLU A 336 9.95 -18.97 19.04
N ILE A 337 10.90 -18.52 18.19
CA ILE A 337 11.22 -19.22 16.96
C ILE A 337 11.96 -20.53 17.33
N SER A 338 11.42 -21.66 16.91
CA SER A 338 12.03 -22.97 17.17
C SER A 338 13.46 -23.04 16.59
N ASP A 339 14.38 -23.68 17.30
CA ASP A 339 15.74 -23.92 16.80
C ASP A 339 15.78 -24.86 15.60
N THR A 340 14.69 -25.61 15.36
CA THR A 340 14.54 -26.44 14.14
C THR A 340 14.01 -25.63 12.95
N ASP A 341 13.55 -24.39 13.15
CA ASP A 341 13.13 -23.50 12.08
C ASP A 341 14.36 -22.77 11.53
N TRP A 342 14.81 -23.19 10.36
CA TRP A 342 15.98 -22.61 9.71
C TRP A 342 15.82 -21.10 9.41
N ARG A 343 14.59 -20.57 9.37
CA ARG A 343 14.33 -19.13 9.18
C ARG A 343 14.86 -18.29 10.35
N LYS A 344 15.04 -18.90 11.52
CA LYS A 344 15.66 -18.25 12.69
C LYS A 344 17.06 -17.72 12.36
N ARG A 345 17.78 -18.37 11.45
CA ARG A 345 19.13 -17.97 11.01
C ARG A 345 19.14 -16.69 10.15
N ALA A 346 17.98 -16.15 9.75
CA ALA A 346 17.90 -14.83 9.13
C ALA A 346 18.00 -13.68 10.14
N PHE A 347 17.95 -13.99 11.43
CA PHE A 347 18.10 -13.03 12.50
C PHE A 347 19.48 -13.14 13.14
N VAL A 348 20.03 -11.99 13.51
CA VAL A 348 21.26 -11.93 14.32
C VAL A 348 20.89 -12.30 15.75
N GLY A 349 21.35 -13.44 16.22
CA GLY A 349 21.10 -13.89 17.59
C GLY A 349 21.91 -13.14 18.63
N PRO A 350 21.52 -13.18 19.91
CA PRO A 350 22.18 -12.45 21.00
C PRO A 350 23.62 -12.90 21.25
N ASP A 351 23.95 -14.13 20.85
CA ASP A 351 25.30 -14.72 20.98
C ASP A 351 26.15 -14.57 19.73
N ALA A 352 25.64 -13.90 18.70
CA ALA A 352 26.33 -13.72 17.45
C ALA A 352 27.58 -12.84 17.64
N LYS A 353 28.74 -13.40 17.33
CA LYS A 353 30.00 -12.69 17.36
C LYS A 353 30.35 -12.18 15.98
N TYR A 354 30.12 -10.92 15.71
CA TYR A 354 30.54 -10.29 14.48
C TYR A 354 31.92 -9.70 14.66
N ALA A 355 32.86 -10.20 13.91
CA ALA A 355 34.21 -9.64 13.91
C ALA A 355 34.29 -8.36 13.08
N ASP A 356 33.50 -8.23 12.02
CA ASP A 356 33.52 -7.08 11.12
C ASP A 356 32.24 -7.05 10.27
N TYR A 357 31.45 -5.98 10.39
CA TYR A 357 30.27 -5.72 9.56
C TYR A 357 30.60 -5.08 8.21
N SER A 358 31.87 -4.74 7.98
CA SER A 358 32.27 -4.04 6.76
C SER A 358 32.16 -4.91 5.51
N ASP A 359 32.11 -6.24 5.65
CA ASP A 359 32.04 -7.17 4.54
C ASP A 359 30.96 -8.27 4.73
N ILE A 360 29.68 -7.83 4.81
CA ILE A 360 28.55 -8.74 4.87
C ILE A 360 28.41 -9.62 3.63
N THR A 361 29.07 -9.28 2.51
CA THR A 361 29.04 -10.07 1.28
C THR A 361 29.75 -11.41 1.43
N ASN A 362 30.63 -11.54 2.41
CA ASN A 362 31.40 -12.71 2.71
C ASN A 362 30.94 -13.46 3.98
N LEU A 363 29.88 -13.01 4.64
CA LEU A 363 29.31 -13.74 5.78
C LEU A 363 28.83 -15.12 5.31
N THR A 364 29.27 -16.14 6.00
CA THR A 364 28.82 -17.52 5.77
C THR A 364 27.51 -17.77 6.53
N ALA A 365 26.73 -18.76 6.12
CA ALA A 365 25.49 -19.15 6.83
C ALA A 365 25.72 -19.52 8.31
N ALA A 366 26.97 -19.76 8.74
CA ALA A 366 27.35 -20.01 10.12
C ALA A 366 27.64 -18.72 10.93
N GLN A 367 27.64 -17.56 10.27
CA GLN A 367 27.89 -16.25 10.88
C GLN A 367 26.62 -15.42 11.02
N PHE A 368 25.49 -15.92 10.51
CA PHE A 368 24.13 -15.42 10.76
C PHE A 368 23.51 -16.11 11.95
#